data_0656f379d974824df259a494d1a123a4
#
_entry.id   0656f379d974824df259a494d1a123a4
#
_cell.length_a   1.000
_cell.length_b   1.000
_cell.length_c   1.000
_cell.angle_alpha   90.00
_cell.angle_beta   90.00
_cell.angle_gamma   90.00
#
_symmetry.space_group_name_H-M   'P 1'
#
loop_
_entity.id
_entity.type
_entity.pdbx_description
1 polymer ?
#
loop_
_entity_poly.entity_id
_entity_poly.type
_entity_poly.pdbx_seq_one_letter_code
_entity_poly.pdbx_strand_id
1 'polypeptide(L)'
;MRRWLITLLFMLCCGVSFAQQHDQQQLQKLTQFYNYLRSNYVDEVDLEPLVEEAIKATLSELDPHSSYITAEDLQRMRASFSGEFTGIGISFISLRDTIIVNRVLEGSPAAKAGVKKNDRIIAVDSTSLVGVSTSEAQGKLRGEKGTISTLSIVRGKCDNPLYINIKRDDIPTKSVSLAFRLDNNVGYVRIDSFLSRTLAEEFTQQVNTLGSIDALIIDLRNNSGGLLSSAIRLSELFLNRGDLIVSTDGRKENSTYFASKNGAFRKLPLVILTNEETASASEIFAGAMQDHDRAVIIGHRSFGKGLIQRLVNLPDGSGIKLTIARYLTPSGRVIQRPYQNGDRESYVRDRERYNHLDSVQLAELPTYTSLRNGRTIYGGGGIHPDVYVTLTGESLPFVSALRQSKSISEIIVSIFDSVDIDSFLDRYPTLEAYTNDFTLDREAIDLMISRVHSFNPDLTDDPEGLNKAQDIIKAQIAEEVYGVGTYYLIFGHREDQMLKSAHDIASNPASIRTLLGYSD
;
A
#
# COMPACT_ATOMS: atom_id res chain seq x y z
N MET A 1 43.25 -13.51 41.70
CA MET A 1 42.34 -12.78 40.77
C MET A 1 42.99 -12.54 39.41
N ARG A 2 44.18 -11.97 39.27
CA ARG A 2 44.79 -11.65 37.95
C ARG A 2 45.03 -12.85 37.01
N ARG A 3 45.40 -14.02 37.54
CA ARG A 3 45.61 -15.27 36.77
C ARG A 3 44.28 -15.87 36.23
N TRP A 4 43.20 -15.77 36.95
CA TRP A 4 41.89 -16.25 36.51
C TRP A 4 41.28 -15.37 35.41
N LEU A 5 41.52 -14.08 35.46
CA LEU A 5 41.11 -13.15 34.40
C LEU A 5 41.83 -13.40 33.07
N ILE A 6 43.12 -13.74 33.13
CA ILE A 6 43.93 -14.05 31.94
C ILE A 6 43.48 -15.39 31.30
N THR A 7 43.18 -16.37 32.16
CA THR A 7 42.67 -17.69 31.65
C THR A 7 41.26 -17.54 31.04
N LEU A 8 40.38 -16.73 31.61
CA LEU A 8 39.06 -16.43 31.08
C LEU A 8 39.15 -15.68 29.74
N LEU A 9 40.06 -14.69 29.64
CA LEU A 9 40.30 -13.94 28.40
C LEU A 9 40.85 -14.83 27.29
N PHE A 10 41.76 -15.79 27.65
CA PHE A 10 42.31 -16.75 26.68
C PHE A 10 41.26 -17.76 26.20
N MET A 11 40.36 -18.24 27.07
CA MET A 11 39.22 -19.09 26.66
C MET A 11 38.22 -18.33 25.77
N LEU A 12 37.96 -17.04 26.03
CA LEU A 12 37.11 -16.22 25.17
C LEU A 12 37.74 -16.02 23.79
N CYS A 13 39.04 -15.70 23.73
CA CYS A 13 39.76 -15.54 22.45
C CYS A 13 39.83 -16.85 21.65
N CYS A 14 40.04 -17.99 22.31
CA CYS A 14 40.03 -19.30 21.63
C CYS A 14 38.61 -19.65 21.10
N GLY A 15 37.54 -19.36 21.86
CA GLY A 15 36.18 -19.61 21.43
C GLY A 15 35.77 -18.82 20.18
N VAL A 16 36.15 -17.55 20.10
CA VAL A 16 35.92 -16.70 18.92
C VAL A 16 36.71 -17.18 17.70
N SER A 17 37.96 -17.62 17.90
CA SER A 17 38.80 -18.16 16.81
C SER A 17 38.23 -19.48 16.25
N PHE A 18 37.71 -20.36 17.07
CA PHE A 18 37.11 -21.64 16.64
C PHE A 18 35.82 -21.40 15.83
N ALA A 19 34.95 -20.50 16.27
CA ALA A 19 33.71 -20.16 15.54
C ALA A 19 34.03 -19.58 14.16
N GLN A 20 34.98 -18.64 14.10
CA GLN A 20 35.38 -18.00 12.85
C GLN A 20 36.07 -18.98 11.87
N GLN A 21 36.82 -19.95 12.39
CA GLN A 21 37.44 -21.02 11.60
C GLN A 21 36.39 -21.99 11.05
N HIS A 22 35.36 -22.30 11.82
CA HIS A 22 34.25 -23.17 11.37
C HIS A 22 33.47 -22.51 10.23
N ASP A 23 33.12 -21.24 10.35
CA ASP A 23 32.40 -20.49 9.30
C ASP A 23 33.21 -20.43 8.00
N GLN A 24 34.54 -20.20 8.08
CA GLN A 24 35.43 -20.23 6.92
C GLN A 24 35.44 -21.62 6.23
N GLN A 25 35.43 -22.70 7.01
CA GLN A 25 35.36 -24.06 6.45
C GLN A 25 34.05 -24.29 5.67
N GLN A 26 32.92 -23.77 6.14
CA GLN A 26 31.64 -23.91 5.43
C GLN A 26 31.66 -23.12 4.11
N LEU A 27 32.22 -21.91 4.10
CA LEU A 27 32.38 -21.13 2.87
C LEU A 27 33.32 -21.81 1.86
N GLN A 28 34.44 -22.40 2.33
CA GLN A 28 35.34 -23.19 1.49
C GLN A 28 34.66 -24.43 0.90
N LYS A 29 33.84 -25.14 1.69
CA LYS A 29 33.06 -26.28 1.21
C LYS A 29 32.12 -25.89 0.07
N LEU A 30 31.43 -24.76 0.19
CA LEU A 30 30.54 -24.24 -0.86
C LEU A 30 31.33 -23.91 -2.14
N THR A 31 32.46 -23.24 -1.99
CA THR A 31 33.35 -22.92 -3.12
C THR A 31 33.88 -24.18 -3.81
N GLN A 32 34.31 -25.19 -3.04
CA GLN A 32 34.78 -26.47 -3.59
C GLN A 32 33.67 -27.21 -4.34
N PHE A 33 32.44 -27.18 -3.81
CA PHE A 33 31.28 -27.80 -4.46
C PHE A 33 31.04 -27.21 -5.85
N TYR A 34 30.98 -25.89 -5.97
CA TYR A 34 30.75 -25.24 -7.27
C TYR A 34 31.90 -25.44 -8.24
N ASN A 35 33.16 -25.43 -7.77
CA ASN A 35 34.32 -25.72 -8.62
C ASN A 35 34.29 -27.17 -9.13
N TYR A 36 33.93 -28.14 -8.28
CA TYR A 36 33.82 -29.54 -8.67
C TYR A 36 32.66 -29.77 -9.65
N LEU A 37 31.51 -29.14 -9.39
CA LEU A 37 30.36 -29.19 -10.27
C LEU A 37 30.71 -28.71 -11.69
N ARG A 38 31.31 -27.51 -11.79
CA ARG A 38 31.72 -26.92 -13.08
C ARG A 38 32.71 -27.78 -13.85
N SER A 39 33.61 -28.49 -13.14
CA SER A 39 34.71 -29.23 -13.77
C SER A 39 34.37 -30.67 -14.10
N ASN A 40 33.38 -31.28 -13.43
CA ASN A 40 33.16 -32.71 -13.47
C ASN A 40 31.73 -33.14 -13.78
N TYR A 41 30.77 -32.22 -13.84
CA TYR A 41 29.40 -32.57 -14.22
C TYR A 41 29.38 -33.07 -15.68
N VAL A 42 28.49 -33.99 -16.00
CA VAL A 42 28.43 -34.67 -17.30
C VAL A 42 28.15 -33.73 -18.46
N ASP A 43 27.36 -32.68 -18.22
CA ASP A 43 27.04 -31.65 -19.20
C ASP A 43 27.67 -30.31 -18.80
N GLU A 44 27.73 -29.35 -19.73
CA GLU A 44 28.15 -27.98 -19.44
C GLU A 44 27.17 -27.31 -18.47
N VAL A 45 27.67 -26.68 -17.42
CA VAL A 45 26.87 -26.09 -16.35
C VAL A 45 26.97 -24.57 -16.39
N ASP A 46 25.82 -23.92 -16.53
CA ASP A 46 25.67 -22.51 -16.26
C ASP A 46 25.51 -22.32 -14.74
N LEU A 47 26.48 -21.63 -14.13
CA LEU A 47 26.50 -21.39 -12.70
C LEU A 47 25.58 -20.26 -12.26
N GLU A 48 25.23 -19.32 -13.13
CA GLU A 48 24.46 -18.14 -12.76
C GLU A 48 23.09 -18.50 -12.16
N PRO A 49 22.21 -19.26 -12.85
CA PRO A 49 20.91 -19.64 -12.28
C PRO A 49 21.04 -20.53 -11.04
N LEU A 50 22.07 -21.36 -10.97
CA LEU A 50 22.28 -22.26 -9.80
C LEU A 50 22.71 -21.48 -8.55
N VAL A 51 23.54 -20.46 -8.69
CA VAL A 51 23.96 -19.59 -7.59
C VAL A 51 22.78 -18.74 -7.13
N GLU A 52 21.98 -18.20 -8.05
CA GLU A 52 20.77 -17.47 -7.70
C GLU A 52 19.79 -18.31 -6.88
N GLU A 53 19.51 -19.55 -7.32
CA GLU A 53 18.63 -20.45 -6.58
C GLU A 53 19.18 -20.84 -5.20
N ALA A 54 20.49 -21.04 -5.07
CA ALA A 54 21.13 -21.26 -3.78
C ALA A 54 20.98 -20.07 -2.83
N ILE A 55 21.10 -18.83 -3.34
CA ILE A 55 20.89 -17.61 -2.57
C ILE A 55 19.42 -17.52 -2.14
N LYS A 56 18.47 -17.74 -3.06
CA LYS A 56 17.03 -17.73 -2.78
C LYS A 56 16.67 -18.75 -1.70
N ALA A 57 17.16 -19.99 -1.84
CA ALA A 57 16.95 -21.06 -0.86
C ALA A 57 17.52 -20.68 0.51
N THR A 58 18.73 -20.13 0.57
CA THR A 58 19.35 -19.70 1.83
C THR A 58 18.52 -18.60 2.52
N LEU A 59 18.05 -17.61 1.75
CA LEU A 59 17.26 -16.50 2.30
C LEU A 59 15.89 -16.96 2.81
N SER A 60 15.26 -17.95 2.14
CA SER A 60 13.97 -18.49 2.57
C SER A 60 14.03 -19.19 3.92
N GLU A 61 15.20 -19.76 4.30
CA GLU A 61 15.43 -20.38 5.60
C GLU A 61 15.59 -19.36 6.75
N LEU A 62 15.79 -18.07 6.46
CA LEU A 62 16.03 -17.07 7.49
C LEU A 62 14.73 -16.43 8.00
N ASP A 63 13.92 -15.91 7.09
CA ASP A 63 12.65 -15.24 7.40
C ASP A 63 11.81 -15.08 6.11
N PRO A 64 10.48 -14.86 6.23
CA PRO A 64 9.60 -14.78 5.06
C PRO A 64 9.78 -13.51 4.21
N HIS A 65 10.59 -12.55 4.61
CA HIS A 65 10.74 -11.24 3.98
C HIS A 65 12.09 -11.01 3.32
N SER A 66 13.14 -11.72 3.75
CA SER A 66 14.44 -11.69 3.07
C SER A 66 14.33 -12.29 1.68
N SER A 67 14.89 -11.64 0.67
CA SER A 67 14.73 -12.06 -0.73
C SER A 67 15.90 -11.66 -1.59
N TYR A 68 16.18 -12.47 -2.62
CA TYR A 68 17.03 -12.11 -3.74
C TYR A 68 16.23 -11.27 -4.74
N ILE A 69 16.90 -10.31 -5.37
CA ILE A 69 16.32 -9.38 -6.35
C ILE A 69 17.23 -9.38 -7.57
N THR A 70 16.70 -9.70 -8.74
CA THR A 70 17.46 -9.64 -10.00
C THR A 70 17.93 -8.23 -10.30
N ALA A 71 18.96 -8.07 -11.14
CA ALA A 71 19.46 -6.75 -11.52
C ALA A 71 18.36 -5.88 -12.14
N GLU A 72 17.50 -6.46 -12.98
CA GLU A 72 16.37 -5.77 -13.61
C GLU A 72 15.33 -5.32 -12.57
N ASP A 73 14.92 -6.22 -11.66
CA ASP A 73 13.96 -5.90 -10.60
C ASP A 73 14.51 -4.85 -9.63
N LEU A 74 15.81 -4.91 -9.33
CA LEU A 74 16.48 -3.96 -8.47
C LEU A 74 16.49 -2.55 -9.09
N GLN A 75 16.72 -2.46 -10.39
CA GLN A 75 16.64 -1.20 -11.12
C GLN A 75 15.22 -0.64 -11.09
N ARG A 76 14.20 -1.51 -11.33
CA ARG A 76 12.77 -1.14 -11.22
C ARG A 76 12.40 -0.66 -9.82
N MET A 77 12.87 -1.36 -8.79
CA MET A 77 12.62 -1.02 -7.40
C MET A 77 13.26 0.32 -7.00
N ARG A 78 14.49 0.59 -7.44
CA ARG A 78 15.16 1.89 -7.19
C ARG A 78 14.40 3.05 -7.82
N ALA A 79 13.92 2.90 -9.03
CA ALA A 79 13.09 3.90 -9.70
C ALA A 79 11.80 4.18 -8.89
N SER A 80 11.20 3.14 -8.27
CA SER A 80 10.02 3.32 -7.41
C SER A 80 10.35 4.04 -6.09
N PHE A 81 11.53 3.80 -5.50
CA PHE A 81 11.96 4.46 -4.25
C PHE A 81 12.40 5.92 -4.43
N SER A 82 12.74 6.35 -5.64
CA SER A 82 13.04 7.76 -5.89
C SER A 82 11.79 8.65 -5.74
N GLY A 83 10.60 8.05 -5.64
CA GLY A 83 9.33 8.77 -5.63
C GLY A 83 8.96 9.35 -6.99
N GLU A 84 9.74 9.00 -8.00
CA GLU A 84 9.58 9.41 -9.39
C GLU A 84 9.72 8.16 -10.26
N PHE A 85 8.79 7.91 -11.13
CA PHE A 85 8.96 6.93 -12.18
C PHE A 85 8.98 7.64 -13.52
N THR A 86 9.93 7.30 -14.36
CA THR A 86 10.05 7.89 -15.67
C THR A 86 9.02 7.27 -16.62
N GLY A 87 8.21 8.10 -17.23
CA GLY A 87 7.16 7.65 -18.11
C GLY A 87 6.35 8.79 -18.69
N ILE A 88 5.13 8.50 -19.10
CA ILE A 88 4.22 9.50 -19.67
C ILE A 88 3.18 10.02 -18.68
N GLY A 89 2.93 9.31 -17.56
CA GLY A 89 2.02 9.75 -16.48
C GLY A 89 0.55 9.49 -16.77
N ILE A 90 0.23 8.25 -17.15
CA ILE A 90 -1.14 7.74 -17.25
C ILE A 90 -1.34 6.49 -16.42
N SER A 91 -2.56 6.26 -15.98
CA SER A 91 -3.07 4.96 -15.57
C SER A 91 -3.95 4.42 -16.69
N PHE A 92 -3.91 3.13 -16.96
CA PHE A 92 -4.67 2.50 -18.03
C PHE A 92 -5.16 1.11 -17.67
N ILE A 93 -6.17 0.66 -18.35
CA ILE A 93 -6.72 -0.70 -18.29
C ILE A 93 -6.63 -1.34 -19.68
N SER A 94 -6.58 -2.68 -19.72
CA SER A 94 -6.75 -3.43 -20.95
C SER A 94 -8.21 -3.91 -21.02
N LEU A 95 -8.91 -3.51 -22.07
CA LEU A 95 -10.29 -3.88 -22.30
C LEU A 95 -10.52 -4.20 -23.78
N ARG A 96 -11.11 -5.37 -24.08
CA ARG A 96 -11.36 -5.84 -25.46
C ARG A 96 -10.12 -5.68 -26.35
N ASP A 97 -9.00 -6.23 -25.88
CA ASP A 97 -7.68 -6.18 -26.57
C ASP A 97 -7.12 -4.77 -26.82
N THR A 98 -7.64 -3.75 -26.14
CA THR A 98 -7.22 -2.36 -26.33
C THR A 98 -6.81 -1.74 -24.98
N ILE A 99 -5.76 -0.92 -25.00
CA ILE A 99 -5.30 -0.14 -23.85
C ILE A 99 -6.10 1.16 -23.78
N ILE A 100 -6.86 1.34 -22.71
CA ILE A 100 -7.70 2.52 -22.49
C ILE A 100 -7.12 3.34 -21.34
N VAL A 101 -6.94 4.63 -21.57
CA VAL A 101 -6.48 5.58 -20.53
C VAL A 101 -7.59 5.75 -19.49
N ASN A 102 -7.35 5.22 -18.30
CA ASN A 102 -8.26 5.35 -17.16
C ASN A 102 -8.08 6.70 -16.44
N ARG A 103 -6.83 7.16 -16.31
CA ARG A 103 -6.50 8.42 -15.66
C ARG A 103 -5.27 9.06 -16.27
N VAL A 104 -5.28 10.36 -16.43
CA VAL A 104 -4.11 11.18 -16.77
C VAL A 104 -3.68 11.93 -15.52
N LEU A 105 -2.43 11.74 -15.09
CA LEU A 105 -1.90 12.39 -13.88
C LEU A 105 -1.69 13.89 -14.15
N GLU A 106 -2.19 14.71 -13.26
CA GLU A 106 -2.08 16.16 -13.35
C GLU A 106 -0.62 16.61 -13.43
N GLY A 107 -0.31 17.55 -14.33
CA GLY A 107 1.05 18.04 -14.54
C GLY A 107 1.99 17.08 -15.25
N SER A 108 1.54 15.85 -15.58
CA SER A 108 2.34 14.83 -16.26
C SER A 108 2.66 15.21 -17.72
N PRO A 109 3.65 14.54 -18.36
CA PRO A 109 3.90 14.67 -19.79
C PRO A 109 2.67 14.40 -20.67
N ALA A 110 1.89 13.38 -20.33
CA ALA A 110 0.66 13.05 -21.06
C ALA A 110 -0.39 14.14 -20.94
N ALA A 111 -0.59 14.72 -19.75
CA ALA A 111 -1.50 15.86 -19.54
C ALA A 111 -1.08 17.07 -20.39
N LYS A 112 0.21 17.42 -20.37
CA LYS A 112 0.78 18.52 -21.14
C LYS A 112 0.65 18.31 -22.65
N ALA A 113 0.73 17.05 -23.09
CA ALA A 113 0.60 16.68 -24.50
C ALA A 113 -0.86 16.55 -24.98
N GLY A 114 -1.85 16.68 -24.07
CA GLY A 114 -3.27 16.64 -24.41
C GLY A 114 -3.87 15.23 -24.52
N VAL A 115 -3.24 14.22 -23.89
CA VAL A 115 -3.88 12.92 -23.69
C VAL A 115 -5.05 13.11 -22.74
N LYS A 116 -6.16 12.47 -23.04
CA LYS A 116 -7.38 12.53 -22.25
C LYS A 116 -7.74 11.15 -21.71
N LYS A 117 -8.54 11.15 -20.67
CA LYS A 117 -9.21 9.94 -20.21
C LYS A 117 -10.07 9.36 -21.34
N ASN A 118 -10.25 8.05 -21.31
CA ASN A 118 -10.92 7.24 -22.33
C ASN A 118 -10.24 7.24 -23.72
N ASP A 119 -9.06 7.86 -23.87
CA ASP A 119 -8.26 7.66 -25.07
C ASP A 119 -7.87 6.17 -25.19
N ARG A 120 -8.04 5.61 -26.38
CA ARG A 120 -7.64 4.23 -26.70
C ARG A 120 -6.28 4.27 -27.38
N ILE A 121 -5.26 3.76 -26.70
CA ILE A 121 -3.90 3.71 -27.24
C ILE A 121 -3.76 2.43 -28.05
N ILE A 122 -3.68 2.57 -29.37
CA ILE A 122 -3.58 1.46 -30.31
C ILE A 122 -2.14 1.14 -30.69
N ALA A 123 -1.22 2.10 -30.58
CA ALA A 123 0.21 1.86 -30.82
C ALA A 123 1.09 2.87 -30.06
N VAL A 124 2.35 2.48 -29.85
CA VAL A 124 3.45 3.30 -29.35
C VAL A 124 4.65 3.14 -30.27
N ASP A 125 5.19 4.25 -30.77
CA ASP A 125 6.37 4.26 -31.66
C ASP A 125 6.25 3.26 -32.82
N SER A 126 5.08 3.18 -33.47
CA SER A 126 4.72 2.24 -34.55
C SER A 126 4.58 0.77 -34.11
N THR A 127 4.70 0.46 -32.83
CA THR A 127 4.44 -0.89 -32.29
C THR A 127 2.99 -0.97 -31.82
N SER A 128 2.21 -1.92 -32.38
CA SER A 128 0.82 -2.13 -31.96
C SER A 128 0.74 -2.51 -30.49
N LEU A 129 -0.25 -1.95 -29.80
CA LEU A 129 -0.66 -2.33 -28.44
C LEU A 129 -1.99 -3.09 -28.41
N VAL A 130 -2.55 -3.42 -29.56
CA VAL A 130 -3.79 -4.22 -29.63
C VAL A 130 -3.45 -5.67 -29.33
N GLY A 131 -4.15 -6.26 -28.36
CA GLY A 131 -3.97 -7.66 -27.95
C GLY A 131 -2.76 -7.92 -27.03
N VAL A 132 -2.01 -6.89 -26.65
CA VAL A 132 -0.86 -7.08 -25.73
C VAL A 132 -1.31 -7.11 -24.26
N SER A 133 -0.51 -7.76 -23.42
CA SER A 133 -0.73 -7.75 -21.97
C SER A 133 -0.50 -6.36 -21.37
N THR A 134 -1.15 -6.08 -20.22
CA THR A 134 -0.95 -4.83 -19.48
C THR A 134 0.52 -4.59 -19.13
N SER A 135 1.26 -5.65 -18.78
CA SER A 135 2.69 -5.57 -18.45
C SER A 135 3.53 -5.17 -19.66
N GLU A 136 3.23 -5.74 -20.84
CA GLU A 136 3.93 -5.42 -22.09
C GLU A 136 3.63 -3.98 -22.53
N ALA A 137 2.36 -3.56 -22.48
CA ALA A 137 1.97 -2.17 -22.77
C ALA A 137 2.70 -1.19 -21.83
N GLN A 138 2.78 -1.52 -20.53
CA GLN A 138 3.51 -0.72 -19.55
C GLN A 138 5.01 -0.60 -19.91
N GLY A 139 5.64 -1.70 -20.33
CA GLY A 139 7.03 -1.71 -20.78
C GLY A 139 7.28 -0.79 -21.98
N LYS A 140 6.35 -0.74 -22.95
CA LYS A 140 6.44 0.13 -24.14
C LYS A 140 6.20 1.61 -23.82
N LEU A 141 5.29 1.91 -22.89
CA LEU A 141 4.98 3.28 -22.48
C LEU A 141 6.07 3.90 -21.59
N ARG A 142 6.81 3.10 -20.84
CA ARG A 142 7.99 3.51 -20.07
C ARG A 142 9.19 3.72 -21.00
N GLY A 143 10.23 4.35 -20.48
CA GLY A 143 11.50 4.56 -21.17
C GLY A 143 12.36 5.58 -20.45
N GLU A 144 13.54 5.87 -20.98
CA GLU A 144 14.47 6.82 -20.39
C GLU A 144 13.93 8.25 -20.38
N LYS A 145 14.25 9.00 -19.32
CA LYS A 145 13.90 10.42 -19.19
C LYS A 145 14.42 11.22 -20.38
N GLY A 146 13.54 12.06 -20.91
CA GLY A 146 13.85 12.93 -22.03
C GLY A 146 13.66 12.30 -23.42
N THR A 147 13.43 10.97 -23.51
CA THR A 147 13.06 10.33 -24.79
C THR A 147 11.66 10.71 -25.21
N ILE A 148 11.41 10.74 -26.51
CA ILE A 148 10.08 11.04 -27.06
C ILE A 148 9.44 9.73 -27.47
N SER A 149 8.16 9.57 -27.12
CA SER A 149 7.30 8.48 -27.57
C SER A 149 6.11 9.05 -28.32
N THR A 150 5.77 8.44 -29.45
CA THR A 150 4.60 8.80 -30.26
C THR A 150 3.47 7.83 -29.97
N LEU A 151 2.39 8.31 -29.37
CA LEU A 151 1.18 7.52 -29.17
C LEU A 151 0.24 7.66 -30.37
N SER A 152 -0.25 6.53 -30.87
CA SER A 152 -1.39 6.47 -31.79
C SER A 152 -2.65 6.23 -30.97
N ILE A 153 -3.57 7.17 -30.97
CA ILE A 153 -4.75 7.19 -30.09
C ILE A 153 -6.02 7.27 -30.91
N VAL A 154 -7.02 6.48 -30.56
CA VAL A 154 -8.40 6.64 -31.01
C VAL A 154 -9.19 7.32 -29.91
N ARG A 155 -9.82 8.44 -30.20
CA ARG A 155 -10.61 9.24 -29.24
C ARG A 155 -12.06 9.31 -29.68
N GLY A 156 -12.98 8.87 -28.81
CA GLY A 156 -14.42 8.81 -29.10
C GLY A 156 -14.74 7.88 -30.28
N LYS A 157 -15.65 8.31 -31.14
CA LYS A 157 -16.09 7.58 -32.35
C LYS A 157 -15.27 7.93 -33.63
N CYS A 158 -14.12 8.61 -33.45
CA CYS A 158 -13.29 9.02 -34.58
C CYS A 158 -12.50 7.81 -35.10
N ASP A 159 -12.69 7.45 -36.39
CA ASP A 159 -11.97 6.33 -37.04
C ASP A 159 -10.50 6.66 -37.36
N ASN A 160 -10.14 7.94 -37.38
CA ASN A 160 -8.77 8.38 -37.66
C ASN A 160 -7.95 8.50 -36.40
N PRO A 161 -6.81 7.82 -36.26
CA PRO A 161 -5.97 7.92 -35.08
C PRO A 161 -5.33 9.33 -34.96
N LEU A 162 -5.29 9.83 -33.74
CA LEU A 162 -4.51 11.00 -33.36
C LEU A 162 -3.09 10.56 -33.01
N TYR A 163 -2.10 11.31 -33.46
CA TYR A 163 -0.69 11.06 -33.13
C TYR A 163 -0.23 12.11 -32.13
N ILE A 164 0.15 11.67 -30.93
CA ILE A 164 0.57 12.54 -29.84
C ILE A 164 2.01 12.22 -29.45
N ASN A 165 2.92 13.19 -29.62
CA ASN A 165 4.30 13.09 -29.19
C ASN A 165 4.42 13.47 -27.70
N ILE A 166 4.97 12.58 -26.89
CA ILE A 166 5.13 12.77 -25.44
C ILE A 166 6.59 12.61 -25.10
N LYS A 167 7.17 13.65 -24.50
CA LYS A 167 8.52 13.56 -23.93
C LYS A 167 8.43 12.95 -22.53
N ARG A 168 9.01 11.76 -22.35
CA ARG A 168 9.03 11.07 -21.06
C ARG A 168 9.76 11.93 -20.02
N ASP A 169 9.21 12.01 -18.82
CA ASP A 169 9.78 12.73 -17.69
C ASP A 169 9.49 11.98 -16.38
N ASP A 170 10.09 12.46 -15.30
CA ASP A 170 9.80 11.94 -13.97
C ASP A 170 8.38 12.31 -13.58
N ILE A 171 7.63 11.32 -13.16
CA ILE A 171 6.24 11.45 -12.70
C ILE A 171 6.26 11.41 -11.18
N PRO A 172 5.97 12.52 -10.49
CA PRO A 172 5.89 12.53 -9.04
C PRO A 172 4.74 11.64 -8.57
N THR A 173 5.04 10.67 -7.74
CA THR A 173 4.05 9.86 -7.07
C THR A 173 3.59 10.56 -5.81
N LYS A 174 2.33 10.98 -5.77
CA LYS A 174 1.74 11.52 -4.54
C LYS A 174 1.52 10.36 -3.55
N SER A 175 2.02 10.53 -2.33
CA SER A 175 1.76 9.59 -1.23
C SER A 175 0.40 9.82 -0.58
N VAL A 176 -0.08 11.06 -0.59
CA VAL A 176 -1.43 11.42 -0.17
C VAL A 176 -2.34 11.46 -1.40
N SER A 177 -3.22 10.48 -1.51
CA SER A 177 -4.11 10.33 -2.68
C SER A 177 -5.40 11.12 -2.54
N LEU A 178 -5.91 11.29 -1.30
CA LEU A 178 -7.17 11.93 -1.00
C LEU A 178 -7.05 12.84 0.20
N ALA A 179 -7.63 14.03 0.11
CA ALA A 179 -7.86 14.92 1.24
C ALA A 179 -9.14 15.72 1.00
N PHE A 180 -10.13 15.57 1.86
CA PHE A 180 -11.38 16.31 1.80
C PHE A 180 -12.02 16.44 3.19
N ARG A 181 -12.98 17.36 3.30
CA ARG A 181 -13.72 17.57 4.54
C ARG A 181 -15.05 16.85 4.47
N LEU A 182 -15.30 16.02 5.47
CA LEU A 182 -16.59 15.41 5.77
C LEU A 182 -17.47 16.39 6.56
N ASP A 183 -18.72 15.99 6.80
CA ASP A 183 -19.63 16.69 7.70
C ASP A 183 -19.02 16.85 9.10
N ASN A 184 -19.59 17.73 9.92
CA ASN A 184 -19.12 18.02 11.29
C ASN A 184 -17.66 18.47 11.38
N ASN A 185 -17.14 19.15 10.35
CA ASN A 185 -15.76 19.64 10.28
C ASN A 185 -14.70 18.55 10.47
N VAL A 186 -14.98 17.32 10.12
CA VAL A 186 -14.02 16.22 10.17
C VAL A 186 -13.19 16.20 8.89
N GLY A 187 -11.87 16.31 9.01
CA GLY A 187 -10.95 16.12 7.90
C GLY A 187 -10.75 14.61 7.63
N TYR A 188 -10.65 14.25 6.35
CA TYR A 188 -10.24 12.91 5.93
C TYR A 188 -9.03 13.02 5.02
N VAL A 189 -8.00 12.21 5.30
CA VAL A 189 -6.78 12.12 4.50
C VAL A 189 -6.40 10.65 4.30
N ARG A 190 -6.23 10.24 3.04
CA ARG A 190 -5.76 8.90 2.70
C ARG A 190 -4.30 8.94 2.28
N ILE A 191 -3.51 8.07 2.89
CA ILE A 191 -2.09 7.88 2.58
C ILE A 191 -1.92 6.50 1.97
N ASP A 192 -1.55 6.43 0.68
CA ASP A 192 -1.40 5.16 -0.03
C ASP A 192 -0.01 4.53 0.13
N SER A 193 1.01 5.33 0.45
CA SER A 193 2.36 4.82 0.67
C SER A 193 3.23 5.74 1.53
N PHE A 194 4.28 5.18 2.14
CA PHE A 194 5.34 5.90 2.83
C PHE A 194 6.63 5.99 1.99
N LEU A 195 6.55 5.84 0.67
CA LEU A 195 7.73 5.84 -0.20
C LEU A 195 8.31 7.24 -0.43
N SER A 196 7.49 8.28 -0.38
CA SER A 196 7.95 9.66 -0.56
C SER A 196 8.70 10.18 0.67
N ARG A 197 9.87 10.76 0.45
CA ARG A 197 10.65 11.44 1.50
C ARG A 197 10.02 12.77 1.92
N THR A 198 9.12 13.32 1.12
CA THR A 198 8.40 14.58 1.36
C THR A 198 6.95 14.33 1.83
N LEU A 199 6.63 13.10 2.27
CA LEU A 199 5.28 12.75 2.74
C LEU A 199 4.76 13.70 3.81
N ALA A 200 5.58 14.08 4.81
CA ALA A 200 5.15 14.95 5.90
C ALA A 200 4.80 16.36 5.41
N GLU A 201 5.53 16.88 4.46
CA GLU A 201 5.28 18.16 3.81
C GLU A 201 4.03 18.09 2.95
N GLU A 202 3.90 17.07 2.12
CA GLU A 202 2.73 16.80 1.28
C GLU A 202 1.47 16.67 2.15
N PHE A 203 1.53 15.87 3.21
CA PHE A 203 0.44 15.71 4.17
C PHE A 203 0.04 17.05 4.81
N THR A 204 1.02 17.82 5.27
CA THR A 204 0.77 19.14 5.89
C THR A 204 0.07 20.09 4.92
N GLN A 205 0.52 20.12 3.67
CA GLN A 205 -0.11 20.92 2.62
C GLN A 205 -1.56 20.50 2.41
N GLN A 206 -1.82 19.19 2.27
CA GLN A 206 -3.17 18.67 2.06
C GLN A 206 -4.10 18.96 3.24
N VAL A 207 -3.65 18.77 4.48
CA VAL A 207 -4.45 19.10 5.66
C VAL A 207 -4.79 20.60 5.71
N ASN A 208 -3.84 21.46 5.36
CA ASN A 208 -4.07 22.92 5.34
C ASN A 208 -5.12 23.33 4.30
N THR A 209 -5.31 22.59 3.20
CA THR A 209 -6.37 22.86 2.20
C THR A 209 -7.77 22.60 2.75
N LEU A 210 -7.91 21.79 3.81
CA LEU A 210 -9.20 21.49 4.42
C LEU A 210 -9.77 22.66 5.24
N GLY A 211 -8.97 23.67 5.53
CA GLY A 211 -9.35 24.80 6.39
C GLY A 211 -9.42 24.39 7.86
N SER A 212 -10.33 25.01 8.61
CA SER A 212 -10.53 24.66 10.03
C SER A 212 -11.26 23.31 10.13
N ILE A 213 -10.65 22.34 10.82
CA ILE A 213 -11.23 21.04 11.12
C ILE A 213 -11.14 20.77 12.62
N ASP A 214 -12.12 20.06 13.16
CA ASP A 214 -12.24 19.77 14.59
C ASP A 214 -11.64 18.40 14.94
N ALA A 215 -11.56 17.48 13.96
CA ALA A 215 -10.91 16.18 14.06
C ALA A 215 -10.37 15.73 12.70
N LEU A 216 -9.48 14.75 12.72
CA LEU A 216 -8.86 14.20 11.51
C LEU A 216 -8.95 12.68 11.48
N ILE A 217 -9.37 12.13 10.35
CA ILE A 217 -9.28 10.71 10.02
C ILE A 217 -8.12 10.52 9.05
N ILE A 218 -7.18 9.65 9.40
CA ILE A 218 -6.11 9.20 8.50
C ILE A 218 -6.42 7.77 8.07
N ASP A 219 -6.59 7.55 6.76
CA ASP A 219 -6.83 6.22 6.21
C ASP A 219 -5.52 5.59 5.72
N LEU A 220 -5.11 4.51 6.39
CA LEU A 220 -3.95 3.69 6.06
C LEU A 220 -4.33 2.32 5.51
N ARG A 221 -5.60 2.09 5.21
CA ARG A 221 -6.05 0.81 4.66
C ARG A 221 -5.38 0.57 3.30
N ASN A 222 -4.92 -0.66 3.08
CA ASN A 222 -4.17 -1.10 1.90
C ASN A 222 -2.80 -0.41 1.72
N ASN A 223 -2.29 0.27 2.74
CA ASN A 223 -0.97 0.90 2.70
C ASN A 223 0.11 -0.06 3.22
N SER A 224 0.89 -0.64 2.33
CA SER A 224 1.96 -1.60 2.66
C SER A 224 3.22 -0.97 3.30
N GLY A 225 3.20 0.34 3.55
CA GLY A 225 4.30 1.06 4.19
C GLY A 225 5.24 1.75 3.20
N GLY A 226 6.54 1.72 3.52
CA GLY A 226 7.59 2.38 2.75
C GLY A 226 8.81 2.71 3.61
N LEU A 227 9.29 3.94 3.55
CA LEU A 227 10.50 4.40 4.23
C LEU A 227 10.27 4.63 5.73
N LEU A 228 11.16 4.09 6.57
CA LEU A 228 11.20 4.36 8.01
C LEU A 228 11.27 5.88 8.31
N SER A 229 12.10 6.60 7.56
CA SER A 229 12.27 8.06 7.72
C SER A 229 10.96 8.82 7.47
N SER A 230 10.12 8.37 6.55
CA SER A 230 8.83 9.00 6.25
C SER A 230 7.82 8.76 7.38
N ALA A 231 7.80 7.55 7.96
CA ALA A 231 6.97 7.26 9.13
C ALA A 231 7.40 8.11 10.35
N ILE A 232 8.70 8.25 10.59
CA ILE A 232 9.22 9.09 11.68
C ILE A 232 8.79 10.55 11.48
N ARG A 233 9.01 11.13 10.28
CA ARG A 233 8.66 12.52 9.99
C ARG A 233 7.16 12.80 10.05
N LEU A 234 6.32 11.85 9.60
CA LEU A 234 4.88 11.98 9.73
C LEU A 234 4.45 11.90 11.21
N SER A 235 5.04 10.98 12.00
CA SER A 235 4.75 10.84 13.43
C SER A 235 5.09 12.12 14.22
N GLU A 236 6.19 12.80 13.88
CA GLU A 236 6.57 14.07 14.50
C GLU A 236 5.49 15.16 14.39
N LEU A 237 4.63 15.12 13.36
CA LEU A 237 3.56 16.10 13.21
C LEU A 237 2.49 16.01 14.31
N PHE A 238 2.39 14.86 14.98
CA PHE A 238 1.33 14.55 15.95
C PHE A 238 1.81 14.37 17.40
N LEU A 239 3.11 14.31 17.62
CA LEU A 239 3.72 14.03 18.92
C LEU A 239 4.32 15.28 19.57
N ASN A 240 4.61 15.21 20.86
CA ASN A 240 5.36 16.24 21.53
C ASN A 240 6.86 15.98 21.38
N ARG A 241 7.65 17.04 21.50
CA ARG A 241 9.12 16.91 21.55
C ARG A 241 9.53 15.93 22.65
N GLY A 242 10.37 14.98 22.28
CA GLY A 242 10.90 13.96 23.19
C GLY A 242 10.05 12.70 23.30
N ASP A 243 8.85 12.65 22.69
CA ASP A 243 8.08 11.41 22.60
C ASP A 243 8.85 10.40 21.73
N LEU A 244 8.97 9.16 22.20
CA LEU A 244 9.57 8.07 21.44
C LEU A 244 8.66 7.69 20.28
N ILE A 245 9.23 7.54 19.09
CA ILE A 245 8.47 7.13 17.88
C ILE A 245 8.65 5.64 17.63
N VAL A 246 9.88 5.17 17.59
CA VAL A 246 10.24 3.80 17.31
C VAL A 246 11.66 3.51 17.77
N SER A 247 11.93 2.28 18.19
CA SER A 247 13.28 1.78 18.40
C SER A 247 13.54 0.56 17.51
N THR A 248 14.81 0.30 17.23
CA THR A 248 15.24 -0.84 16.43
C THR A 248 16.12 -1.74 17.29
N ASP A 249 15.90 -3.06 17.17
CA ASP A 249 16.68 -4.09 17.85
C ASP A 249 17.23 -5.08 16.82
N GLY A 250 18.53 -5.04 16.63
CA GLY A 250 19.24 -5.90 15.70
C GLY A 250 20.67 -6.15 16.13
N ARG A 251 21.29 -7.14 15.55
CA ARG A 251 22.66 -7.53 15.88
C ARG A 251 23.69 -6.39 15.77
N LYS A 252 23.49 -5.47 14.81
CA LYS A 252 24.34 -4.31 14.55
C LYS A 252 23.58 -2.99 14.39
N GLU A 253 22.27 -3.03 14.45
CA GLU A 253 21.37 -1.90 14.18
C GLU A 253 20.48 -1.67 15.40
N ASN A 254 20.98 -0.87 16.34
CA ASN A 254 20.23 -0.46 17.51
C ASN A 254 20.11 1.06 17.50
N SER A 255 18.94 1.55 17.23
CA SER A 255 18.66 2.98 17.12
C SER A 255 17.33 3.31 17.79
N THR A 256 17.24 4.53 18.33
CA THR A 256 16.03 5.03 18.97
C THR A 256 15.69 6.39 18.37
N TYR A 257 14.46 6.56 17.95
CA TYR A 257 14.00 7.77 17.26
C TYR A 257 12.94 8.48 18.09
N PHE A 258 13.19 9.74 18.40
CA PHE A 258 12.30 10.61 19.17
C PHE A 258 11.80 11.76 18.31
N ALA A 259 10.64 12.29 18.65
CA ALA A 259 10.14 13.53 18.05
C ALA A 259 11.08 14.70 18.43
N SER A 260 11.63 15.37 17.42
CA SER A 260 12.64 16.44 17.58
C SER A 260 12.01 17.77 17.99
N LYS A 261 10.72 17.96 17.73
CA LYS A 261 9.94 19.17 17.98
C LYS A 261 8.50 18.85 18.35
N ASN A 262 7.78 19.85 18.86
CA ASN A 262 6.33 19.73 19.02
C ASN A 262 5.63 19.74 17.67
N GLY A 263 4.83 18.72 17.40
CA GLY A 263 4.11 18.56 16.16
C GLY A 263 3.04 19.62 15.94
N ALA A 264 2.84 20.01 14.68
CA ALA A 264 1.85 21.02 14.29
C ALA A 264 0.41 20.56 14.62
N PHE A 265 0.13 19.27 14.46
CA PHE A 265 -1.18 18.66 14.68
C PHE A 265 -1.32 17.91 16.02
N ARG A 266 -0.40 18.12 16.96
CA ARG A 266 -0.37 17.37 18.25
C ARG A 266 -1.64 17.48 19.10
N LYS A 267 -2.46 18.51 18.89
CA LYS A 267 -3.71 18.75 19.64
C LYS A 267 -4.96 18.37 18.86
N LEU A 268 -4.85 18.12 17.55
CA LEU A 268 -5.99 17.81 16.70
C LEU A 268 -6.48 16.38 17.03
N PRO A 269 -7.73 16.16 17.43
CA PRO A 269 -8.29 14.83 17.64
C PRO A 269 -8.05 13.93 16.41
N LEU A 270 -7.58 12.69 16.63
CA LEU A 270 -7.09 11.83 15.56
C LEU A 270 -7.69 10.43 15.64
N VAL A 271 -8.17 9.97 14.49
CA VAL A 271 -8.60 8.59 14.24
C VAL A 271 -7.77 8.03 13.09
N ILE A 272 -7.37 6.77 13.18
CA ILE A 272 -6.61 6.09 12.12
C ILE A 272 -7.35 4.83 11.71
N LEU A 273 -7.60 4.69 10.40
CA LEU A 273 -8.16 3.48 9.81
C LEU A 273 -7.05 2.52 9.41
N THR A 274 -7.18 1.25 9.81
CA THR A 274 -6.27 0.17 9.45
C THR A 274 -7.01 -1.05 8.95
N ASN A 275 -6.35 -1.85 8.12
CA ASN A 275 -6.78 -3.19 7.74
C ASN A 275 -5.58 -4.14 7.65
N GLU A 276 -5.82 -5.38 7.28
CA GLU A 276 -4.84 -6.45 7.16
C GLU A 276 -3.73 -6.21 6.12
N GLU A 277 -3.91 -5.24 5.23
CA GLU A 277 -2.90 -4.80 4.26
C GLU A 277 -2.04 -3.62 4.78
N THR A 278 -2.45 -2.99 5.87
CA THR A 278 -1.66 -1.94 6.53
C THR A 278 -0.39 -2.55 7.12
N ALA A 279 0.80 -2.18 6.61
CA ALA A 279 2.03 -2.87 6.97
C ALA A 279 3.24 -1.95 7.17
N SER A 280 4.26 -2.44 7.89
CA SER A 280 5.61 -1.84 7.97
C SER A 280 5.62 -0.39 8.47
N ALA A 281 6.03 0.61 7.64
CA ALA A 281 6.07 2.03 8.02
C ALA A 281 4.71 2.58 8.48
N SER A 282 3.61 2.07 7.92
CA SER A 282 2.24 2.40 8.36
C SER A 282 1.98 1.90 9.78
N GLU A 283 2.52 0.73 10.13
CA GLU A 283 2.39 0.16 11.47
C GLU A 283 3.28 0.89 12.50
N ILE A 284 4.43 1.42 12.07
CA ILE A 284 5.26 2.29 12.92
C ILE A 284 4.47 3.55 13.28
N PHE A 285 3.85 4.19 12.30
CA PHE A 285 3.04 5.38 12.54
C PHE A 285 1.83 5.07 13.43
N ALA A 286 1.00 4.08 13.06
CA ALA A 286 -0.19 3.71 13.82
C ALA A 286 0.17 3.24 15.25
N GLY A 287 1.23 2.44 15.41
CA GLY A 287 1.72 1.96 16.68
C GLY A 287 2.22 3.09 17.58
N ALA A 288 2.97 4.05 17.04
CA ALA A 288 3.41 5.22 17.78
C ALA A 288 2.22 6.05 18.27
N MET A 289 1.20 6.25 17.44
CA MET A 289 -0.01 6.97 17.80
C MET A 289 -0.82 6.24 18.88
N GLN A 290 -0.97 4.93 18.76
CA GLN A 290 -1.69 4.12 19.73
C GLN A 290 -0.98 4.08 21.10
N ASP A 291 0.33 3.84 21.10
CA ASP A 291 1.12 3.71 22.32
C ASP A 291 1.17 5.02 23.15
N HIS A 292 1.09 6.16 22.47
CA HIS A 292 1.01 7.47 23.11
C HIS A 292 -0.42 7.94 23.42
N ASP A 293 -1.44 7.10 23.29
CA ASP A 293 -2.83 7.50 23.44
C ASP A 293 -3.17 8.75 22.61
N ARG A 294 -2.57 8.82 21.41
CA ARG A 294 -2.66 9.99 20.53
C ARG A 294 -3.76 9.86 19.50
N ALA A 295 -4.07 8.64 19.07
CA ALA A 295 -5.11 8.33 18.11
C ALA A 295 -5.90 7.11 18.52
N VAL A 296 -7.18 7.08 18.13
CA VAL A 296 -8.01 5.88 18.16
C VAL A 296 -7.77 5.11 16.85
N ILE A 297 -7.40 3.84 16.94
CA ILE A 297 -7.24 2.94 15.79
C ILE A 297 -8.55 2.21 15.55
N ILE A 298 -9.08 2.29 14.34
CA ILE A 298 -10.37 1.70 13.96
C ILE A 298 -10.20 0.79 12.74
N GLY A 299 -10.95 -0.29 12.72
CA GLY A 299 -11.00 -1.22 11.59
C GLY A 299 -10.53 -2.61 11.94
N HIS A 300 -9.55 -3.13 11.21
CA HIS A 300 -9.00 -4.46 11.41
C HIS A 300 -7.53 -4.39 11.86
N ARG A 301 -7.09 -5.51 12.41
CA ARG A 301 -5.69 -5.71 12.76
C ARG A 301 -4.80 -5.54 11.54
N SER A 302 -3.67 -4.85 11.70
CA SER A 302 -2.70 -4.64 10.64
C SER A 302 -1.89 -5.92 10.32
N PHE A 303 -1.10 -5.88 9.26
CA PHE A 303 -0.37 -7.02 8.71
C PHE A 303 0.59 -7.70 9.70
N GLY A 304 1.30 -6.96 10.52
CA GLY A 304 2.30 -7.49 11.44
C GLY A 304 3.70 -7.65 10.82
N LYS A 305 4.18 -6.66 10.06
CA LYS A 305 5.55 -6.63 9.55
C LYS A 305 6.42 -5.71 10.39
N GLY A 306 7.07 -6.28 11.40
CA GLY A 306 7.97 -5.59 12.34
C GLY A 306 9.46 -5.78 12.05
N LEU A 307 9.84 -6.01 10.78
CA LEU A 307 11.21 -6.27 10.35
C LEU A 307 11.76 -5.11 9.51
N ILE A 308 12.99 -4.71 9.82
CA ILE A 308 13.75 -3.74 9.05
C ILE A 308 14.64 -4.48 8.07
N GLN A 309 14.53 -4.10 6.80
CA GLN A 309 15.29 -4.72 5.73
C GLN A 309 16.30 -3.73 5.15
N ARG A 310 17.49 -4.23 4.83
CA ARG A 310 18.52 -3.50 4.11
C ARG A 310 18.73 -4.11 2.75
N LEU A 311 18.83 -3.26 1.75
CA LEU A 311 19.20 -3.64 0.41
C LEU A 311 20.72 -3.68 0.31
N VAL A 312 21.27 -4.83 -0.08
CA VAL A 312 22.70 -5.04 -0.33
C VAL A 312 22.88 -5.32 -1.81
N ASN A 313 23.73 -4.57 -2.48
CA ASN A 313 24.03 -4.78 -3.90
C ASN A 313 25.06 -5.89 -4.06
N LEU A 314 24.87 -6.73 -5.06
CA LEU A 314 25.83 -7.74 -5.48
C LEU A 314 26.63 -7.25 -6.70
N PRO A 315 27.80 -7.87 -6.99
CA PRO A 315 28.71 -7.40 -8.05
C PRO A 315 28.14 -7.45 -9.46
N ASP A 316 27.17 -8.34 -9.73
CA ASP A 316 26.48 -8.54 -11.00
C ASP A 316 25.32 -7.55 -11.24
N GLY A 317 25.11 -6.62 -10.31
CA GLY A 317 24.01 -5.66 -10.36
C GLY A 317 22.71 -6.14 -9.71
N SER A 318 22.62 -7.40 -9.32
CA SER A 318 21.54 -7.94 -8.52
C SER A 318 21.60 -7.48 -7.06
N GLY A 319 20.67 -7.86 -6.22
CA GLY A 319 20.68 -7.45 -4.82
C GLY A 319 20.01 -8.45 -3.87
N ILE A 320 20.31 -8.24 -2.60
CA ILE A 320 19.67 -8.98 -1.51
C ILE A 320 18.94 -7.98 -0.62
N LYS A 321 17.66 -8.20 -0.41
CA LYS A 321 16.89 -7.54 0.62
C LYS A 321 16.97 -8.40 1.88
N LEU A 322 17.78 -7.98 2.86
CA LEU A 322 18.09 -8.75 4.05
C LEU A 322 17.48 -8.11 5.30
N THR A 323 16.81 -8.89 6.12
CA THR A 323 16.35 -8.48 7.44
C THR A 323 17.56 -8.28 8.37
N ILE A 324 17.67 -7.07 8.97
CA ILE A 324 18.82 -6.67 9.78
C ILE A 324 18.44 -6.30 11.22
N ALA A 325 17.17 -5.99 11.48
CA ALA A 325 16.67 -5.64 12.79
C ALA A 325 15.15 -5.86 12.88
N ARG A 326 14.63 -5.90 14.10
CA ARG A 326 13.22 -5.73 14.42
C ARG A 326 12.99 -4.29 14.84
N TYR A 327 11.77 -3.79 14.66
CA TYR A 327 11.40 -2.53 15.28
C TYR A 327 10.38 -2.75 16.41
N LEU A 328 10.49 -1.90 17.42
CA LEU A 328 9.66 -1.90 18.61
C LEU A 328 8.89 -0.58 18.65
N THR A 329 7.61 -0.66 18.96
CA THR A 329 6.80 0.54 19.21
C THR A 329 7.24 1.24 20.50
N PRO A 330 6.77 2.46 20.81
CA PRO A 330 7.18 3.18 22.01
C PRO A 330 6.96 2.42 23.33
N SER A 331 5.95 1.59 23.43
CA SER A 331 5.70 0.74 24.61
C SER A 331 6.57 -0.53 24.66
N GLY A 332 7.45 -0.74 23.68
CA GLY A 332 8.29 -1.93 23.57
C GLY A 332 7.62 -3.12 22.91
N ARG A 333 6.44 -2.96 22.29
CA ARG A 333 5.75 -4.04 21.59
C ARG A 333 6.52 -4.47 20.33
N VAL A 334 6.64 -5.79 20.16
CA VAL A 334 7.04 -6.41 18.89
C VAL A 334 5.77 -6.64 18.08
N ILE A 335 5.63 -5.95 16.96
CA ILE A 335 4.47 -6.11 16.09
C ILE A 335 4.68 -7.14 15.00
N GLN A 336 5.88 -7.72 14.91
CA GLN A 336 6.15 -8.78 13.95
C GLN A 336 5.26 -10.00 14.24
N ARG A 337 4.50 -10.42 13.24
CA ARG A 337 3.72 -11.65 13.30
C ARG A 337 4.67 -12.85 13.42
N PRO A 338 4.37 -13.84 14.28
CA PRO A 338 5.18 -15.05 14.40
C PRO A 338 5.36 -15.74 13.05
N TYR A 339 6.54 -16.30 12.82
CA TYR A 339 6.86 -17.11 11.65
C TYR A 339 7.82 -18.23 12.05
N GLN A 340 7.80 -19.32 11.29
CA GLN A 340 8.81 -20.37 11.36
C GLN A 340 9.79 -20.19 10.21
N ASN A 341 11.08 -20.38 10.49
CA ASN A 341 12.11 -20.33 9.46
C ASN A 341 11.86 -21.42 8.44
N GLY A 342 12.01 -21.12 7.15
CA GLY A 342 11.76 -22.06 6.06
C GLY A 342 10.29 -22.27 5.68
N ASP A 343 9.33 -21.79 6.47
CA ASP A 343 7.88 -21.97 6.22
C ASP A 343 7.19 -20.65 5.80
N ARG A 344 7.52 -20.20 4.61
CA ARG A 344 6.89 -19.01 4.03
C ARG A 344 5.42 -19.24 3.66
N GLU A 345 5.06 -20.48 3.30
CA GLU A 345 3.69 -20.78 2.88
C GLU A 345 2.71 -20.66 4.04
N SER A 346 3.05 -21.22 5.22
CA SER A 346 2.20 -21.06 6.40
C SER A 346 2.10 -19.60 6.82
N TYR A 347 3.20 -18.84 6.75
CA TYR A 347 3.19 -17.41 7.06
C TYR A 347 2.22 -16.61 6.18
N VAL A 348 2.10 -16.96 4.91
CA VAL A 348 1.14 -16.32 3.99
C VAL A 348 -0.28 -16.80 4.29
N ARG A 349 -0.50 -18.11 4.40
CA ARG A 349 -1.81 -18.73 4.64
C ARG A 349 -2.42 -18.31 5.99
N ASP A 350 -1.62 -18.27 7.06
CA ASP A 350 -2.07 -17.92 8.39
C ASP A 350 -2.43 -16.43 8.56
N ARG A 351 -2.27 -15.63 7.50
CA ARG A 351 -2.67 -14.24 7.49
C ARG A 351 -4.16 -14.07 7.81
N GLU A 352 -5.03 -14.87 7.19
CA GLU A 352 -6.47 -14.82 7.40
C GLU A 352 -6.86 -15.26 8.81
N ARG A 353 -6.15 -16.24 9.37
CA ARG A 353 -6.40 -16.77 10.71
C ARG A 353 -6.23 -15.73 11.83
N TYR A 354 -5.41 -14.71 11.60
CA TYR A 354 -5.17 -13.62 12.56
C TYR A 354 -6.14 -12.43 12.39
N ASN A 355 -7.00 -12.42 11.37
CA ASN A 355 -7.88 -11.28 11.10
C ASN A 355 -9.11 -11.25 12.01
N HIS A 356 -9.54 -12.40 12.55
CA HIS A 356 -10.72 -12.52 13.39
C HIS A 356 -10.38 -13.25 14.68
N LEU A 357 -9.75 -12.53 15.62
CA LEU A 357 -9.51 -13.06 16.95
C LEU A 357 -10.76 -12.83 17.81
N ASP A 358 -11.27 -13.90 18.41
CA ASP A 358 -12.28 -13.79 19.45
C ASP A 358 -11.69 -13.30 20.77
N SER A 359 -12.53 -13.05 21.77
CA SER A 359 -12.08 -12.54 23.08
C SER A 359 -11.14 -13.51 23.81
N VAL A 360 -11.23 -14.80 23.56
CA VAL A 360 -10.33 -15.81 24.17
C VAL A 360 -8.96 -15.73 23.53
N GLN A 361 -8.91 -15.68 22.21
CA GLN A 361 -7.67 -15.55 21.44
C GLN A 361 -6.96 -14.20 21.71
N LEU A 362 -7.72 -13.11 21.89
CA LEU A 362 -7.18 -11.82 22.29
C LEU A 362 -6.53 -11.89 23.70
N ALA A 363 -7.13 -12.64 24.62
CA ALA A 363 -6.58 -12.81 25.98
C ALA A 363 -5.26 -13.59 26.01
N GLU A 364 -4.95 -14.37 24.98
CA GLU A 364 -3.68 -15.12 24.84
C GLU A 364 -2.53 -14.26 24.28
N LEU A 365 -2.84 -13.08 23.73
CA LEU A 365 -1.83 -12.21 23.18
C LEU A 365 -0.99 -11.51 24.26
N PRO A 366 0.29 -11.20 23.98
CA PRO A 366 1.10 -10.37 24.83
C PRO A 366 0.45 -9.00 25.02
N THR A 367 0.26 -8.60 26.28
CA THR A 367 -0.31 -7.30 26.64
C THR A 367 0.77 -6.31 27.04
N TYR A 368 0.54 -5.04 26.71
CA TYR A 368 1.38 -3.92 27.04
C TYR A 368 0.52 -2.78 27.55
N THR A 369 1.15 -1.73 28.08
CA THR A 369 0.47 -0.57 28.64
C THR A 369 0.80 0.66 27.80
N SER A 370 -0.22 1.40 27.40
CA SER A 370 -0.02 2.68 26.71
C SER A 370 0.66 3.71 27.65
N LEU A 371 1.39 4.66 27.06
CA LEU A 371 2.36 5.48 27.78
C LEU A 371 1.75 6.63 28.58
N ARG A 372 0.57 7.13 28.18
CA ARG A 372 -0.03 8.30 28.84
C ARG A 372 -1.17 7.92 29.79
N ASN A 373 -2.07 7.08 29.32
CA ASN A 373 -3.32 6.79 30.04
C ASN A 373 -3.39 5.37 30.61
N GLY A 374 -2.34 4.54 30.39
CA GLY A 374 -2.25 3.21 30.99
C GLY A 374 -3.25 2.19 30.44
N ARG A 375 -3.74 2.39 29.20
CA ARG A 375 -4.66 1.44 28.54
C ARG A 375 -3.94 0.14 28.20
N THR A 376 -4.66 -0.96 28.24
CA THR A 376 -4.16 -2.24 27.71
C THR A 376 -4.14 -2.19 26.19
N ILE A 377 -2.99 -2.50 25.60
CA ILE A 377 -2.76 -2.64 24.16
C ILE A 377 -2.11 -3.98 23.88
N TYR A 378 -2.36 -4.55 22.70
CA TYR A 378 -1.96 -5.92 22.38
C TYR A 378 -0.76 -5.95 21.43
N GLY A 379 0.12 -6.94 21.62
CA GLY A 379 1.23 -7.28 20.73
C GLY A 379 0.98 -8.59 20.00
N GLY A 380 2.05 -9.27 19.58
CA GLY A 380 1.97 -10.61 18.99
C GLY A 380 1.60 -10.66 17.50
N GLY A 381 1.74 -9.54 16.79
CA GLY A 381 1.61 -9.46 15.34
C GLY A 381 0.58 -8.45 14.85
N GLY A 382 1.07 -7.33 14.35
CA GLY A 382 0.27 -6.21 13.88
C GLY A 382 -0.20 -5.28 14.99
N ILE A 383 -0.82 -4.20 14.57
CA ILE A 383 -1.50 -3.23 15.45
C ILE A 383 -2.96 -3.64 15.55
N HIS A 384 -3.41 -3.95 16.76
CA HIS A 384 -4.81 -4.26 17.03
C HIS A 384 -5.61 -2.96 17.12
N PRO A 385 -6.78 -2.87 16.49
CA PRO A 385 -7.61 -1.68 16.59
C PRO A 385 -8.18 -1.52 18.00
N ASP A 386 -8.39 -0.27 18.42
CA ASP A 386 -9.12 0.06 19.64
C ASP A 386 -10.63 -0.16 19.45
N VAL A 387 -11.10 -0.01 18.20
CA VAL A 387 -12.49 -0.29 17.79
C VAL A 387 -12.45 -1.24 16.59
N TYR A 388 -12.82 -2.47 16.82
CA TYR A 388 -12.96 -3.46 15.75
C TYR A 388 -14.29 -3.25 15.03
N VAL A 389 -14.25 -3.19 13.70
CA VAL A 389 -15.45 -3.03 12.87
C VAL A 389 -15.77 -4.35 12.18
N THR A 390 -16.84 -5.00 12.61
CA THR A 390 -17.35 -6.17 11.90
C THR A 390 -17.97 -5.72 10.58
N LEU A 391 -17.44 -6.19 9.47
CA LEU A 391 -18.01 -5.92 8.15
C LEU A 391 -19.28 -6.79 8.00
N THR A 392 -20.41 -6.26 8.47
CA THR A 392 -21.71 -6.90 8.30
C THR A 392 -22.33 -6.44 6.99
N GLY A 393 -22.79 -7.37 6.17
CA GLY A 393 -23.49 -7.07 4.91
C GLY A 393 -22.58 -6.78 3.71
N GLU A 394 -21.26 -6.96 3.82
CA GLU A 394 -20.37 -6.85 2.65
C GLU A 394 -20.56 -7.93 1.61
N SER A 395 -21.20 -8.98 1.94
CA SER A 395 -21.47 -10.04 0.97
C SER A 395 -22.94 -10.10 0.57
N LEU A 396 -23.48 -8.97 0.09
CA LEU A 396 -24.52 -9.17 -0.89
C LEU A 396 -23.85 -9.92 -2.04
N PRO A 397 -24.24 -11.15 -2.32
CA PRO A 397 -23.53 -12.02 -3.25
C PRO A 397 -23.31 -11.35 -4.61
N PHE A 398 -24.30 -10.54 -5.04
CA PHE A 398 -24.25 -9.79 -6.29
C PHE A 398 -23.13 -8.72 -6.29
N VAL A 399 -22.99 -7.95 -5.22
CA VAL A 399 -21.94 -6.93 -5.07
C VAL A 399 -20.55 -7.57 -5.03
N SER A 400 -20.42 -8.67 -4.30
CA SER A 400 -19.17 -9.43 -4.22
C SER A 400 -18.75 -9.95 -5.60
N ALA A 401 -19.68 -10.54 -6.36
CA ALA A 401 -19.45 -11.02 -7.71
C ALA A 401 -19.11 -9.88 -8.68
N LEU A 402 -19.77 -8.72 -8.59
CA LEU A 402 -19.45 -7.54 -9.40
C LEU A 402 -18.01 -7.08 -9.17
N ARG A 403 -17.56 -6.99 -7.93
CA ARG A 403 -16.18 -6.58 -7.58
C ARG A 403 -15.15 -7.60 -8.08
N GLN A 404 -15.42 -8.88 -7.89
CA GLN A 404 -14.50 -9.96 -8.31
C GLN A 404 -14.43 -10.13 -9.82
N SER A 405 -15.53 -9.89 -10.55
CA SER A 405 -15.58 -9.95 -12.02
C SER A 405 -14.71 -8.89 -12.70
N LYS A 406 -14.30 -7.84 -11.96
CA LYS A 406 -13.54 -6.67 -12.47
C LYS A 406 -14.24 -5.93 -13.63
N SER A 407 -15.54 -6.06 -13.75
CA SER A 407 -16.34 -5.54 -14.88
C SER A 407 -16.73 -4.06 -14.73
N ILE A 408 -16.54 -3.46 -13.55
CA ILE A 408 -16.96 -2.06 -13.28
C ILE A 408 -16.38 -1.10 -14.32
N SER A 409 -15.07 -1.20 -14.60
CA SER A 409 -14.43 -0.34 -15.60
C SER A 409 -14.98 -0.57 -17.01
N GLU A 410 -15.35 -1.79 -17.37
CA GLU A 410 -15.96 -2.10 -18.68
C GLU A 410 -17.34 -1.45 -18.82
N ILE A 411 -18.15 -1.51 -17.75
CA ILE A 411 -19.48 -0.89 -17.73
C ILE A 411 -19.36 0.62 -17.89
N ILE A 412 -18.43 1.26 -17.16
CA ILE A 412 -18.19 2.70 -17.24
C ILE A 412 -17.72 3.11 -18.64
N VAL A 413 -16.79 2.36 -19.23
CA VAL A 413 -16.33 2.63 -20.59
C VAL A 413 -17.49 2.50 -21.59
N SER A 414 -18.39 1.52 -21.45
CA SER A 414 -19.54 1.39 -22.36
C SER A 414 -20.49 2.60 -22.29
N ILE A 415 -20.67 3.18 -21.12
CA ILE A 415 -21.45 4.41 -20.94
C ILE A 415 -20.80 5.58 -21.67
N PHE A 416 -19.50 5.78 -21.53
CA PHE A 416 -18.75 6.87 -22.18
C PHE A 416 -18.39 6.59 -23.65
N ASP A 417 -18.61 5.39 -24.15
CA ASP A 417 -18.60 5.11 -25.60
C ASP A 417 -19.87 5.67 -26.29
N SER A 418 -20.97 5.79 -25.56
CA SER A 418 -22.25 6.31 -26.08
C SER A 418 -22.41 7.82 -25.89
N VAL A 419 -21.81 8.41 -24.85
CA VAL A 419 -21.92 9.82 -24.47
C VAL A 419 -20.53 10.38 -24.25
N ASP A 420 -20.15 11.46 -24.96
CA ASP A 420 -18.89 12.13 -24.68
C ASP A 420 -18.92 12.90 -23.36
N ILE A 421 -17.76 13.09 -22.76
CA ILE A 421 -17.65 13.64 -21.41
C ILE A 421 -18.11 15.10 -21.33
N ASP A 422 -17.95 15.90 -22.40
CA ASP A 422 -18.35 17.29 -22.40
C ASP A 422 -19.89 17.38 -22.42
N SER A 423 -20.57 16.57 -23.25
CA SER A 423 -22.04 16.46 -23.24
C SER A 423 -22.59 15.91 -21.92
N PHE A 424 -21.84 15.02 -21.26
CA PHE A 424 -22.19 14.53 -19.92
C PHE A 424 -22.12 15.64 -18.87
N LEU A 425 -21.05 16.47 -18.90
CA LEU A 425 -20.87 17.60 -17.98
C LEU A 425 -21.87 18.74 -18.24
N ASP A 426 -22.28 18.95 -19.50
CA ASP A 426 -23.34 19.90 -19.82
C ASP A 426 -24.67 19.49 -19.19
N ARG A 427 -24.95 18.18 -19.14
CA ARG A 427 -26.17 17.65 -18.53
C ARG A 427 -26.08 17.61 -17.01
N TYR A 428 -24.93 17.31 -16.46
CA TYR A 428 -24.67 17.21 -15.01
C TYR A 428 -23.49 18.12 -14.62
N PRO A 429 -23.71 19.44 -14.55
CA PRO A 429 -22.60 20.39 -14.38
C PRO A 429 -21.96 20.38 -12.99
N THR A 430 -22.62 19.81 -12.00
CA THR A 430 -22.13 19.71 -10.62
C THR A 430 -22.31 18.31 -10.07
N LEU A 431 -21.49 17.94 -9.08
CA LEU A 431 -21.62 16.70 -8.34
C LEU A 431 -23.02 16.54 -7.72
N GLU A 432 -23.62 17.65 -7.24
CA GLU A 432 -24.95 17.65 -6.65
C GLU A 432 -26.03 17.32 -7.69
N ALA A 433 -26.00 17.99 -8.86
CA ALA A 433 -26.90 17.68 -9.98
C ALA A 433 -26.77 16.21 -10.42
N TYR A 434 -25.52 15.74 -10.54
CA TYR A 434 -25.25 14.33 -10.86
C TYR A 434 -25.84 13.37 -9.81
N THR A 435 -25.59 13.63 -8.54
CA THR A 435 -26.02 12.75 -7.45
C THR A 435 -27.55 12.63 -7.40
N ASN A 436 -28.26 13.73 -7.66
CA ASN A 436 -29.72 13.78 -7.61
C ASN A 436 -30.39 13.17 -8.86
N ASP A 437 -29.84 13.46 -10.04
CA ASP A 437 -30.56 13.26 -11.29
C ASP A 437 -30.02 12.09 -12.14
N PHE A 438 -28.75 11.67 -11.93
CA PHE A 438 -28.17 10.58 -12.73
C PHE A 438 -28.64 9.21 -12.26
N THR A 439 -29.09 8.41 -13.21
CA THR A 439 -29.36 6.97 -13.04
C THR A 439 -28.72 6.20 -14.18
N LEU A 440 -28.27 4.99 -13.90
CA LEU A 440 -27.80 4.08 -14.96
C LEU A 440 -28.94 3.78 -15.91
N ASP A 441 -28.65 3.81 -17.21
CA ASP A 441 -29.59 3.37 -18.21
C ASP A 441 -29.75 1.84 -18.21
N ARG A 442 -30.75 1.38 -18.95
CA ARG A 442 -31.07 -0.06 -19.02
C ARG A 442 -29.93 -0.88 -19.62
N GLU A 443 -29.22 -0.32 -20.60
CA GLU A 443 -28.12 -1.01 -21.29
C GLU A 443 -26.95 -1.26 -20.34
N ALA A 444 -26.58 -0.27 -19.54
CA ALA A 444 -25.55 -0.41 -18.51
C ALA A 444 -25.95 -1.41 -17.41
N ILE A 445 -27.22 -1.40 -16.99
CA ILE A 445 -27.74 -2.35 -15.99
C ILE A 445 -27.71 -3.78 -16.56
N ASP A 446 -28.19 -3.99 -17.78
CA ASP A 446 -28.22 -5.31 -18.43
C ASP A 446 -26.77 -5.83 -18.63
N LEU A 447 -25.84 -4.97 -19.02
CA LEU A 447 -24.42 -5.32 -19.11
C LEU A 447 -23.85 -5.72 -17.75
N MET A 448 -24.13 -4.97 -16.69
CA MET A 448 -23.71 -5.28 -15.32
C MET A 448 -24.20 -6.67 -14.89
N ILE A 449 -25.48 -6.95 -15.06
CA ILE A 449 -26.10 -8.24 -14.74
C ILE A 449 -25.43 -9.36 -15.54
N SER A 450 -25.28 -9.17 -16.85
CA SER A 450 -24.64 -10.14 -17.74
C SER A 450 -23.20 -10.47 -17.31
N ARG A 451 -22.41 -9.47 -16.88
CA ARG A 451 -21.03 -9.69 -16.44
C ARG A 451 -20.97 -10.42 -15.10
N VAL A 452 -21.85 -10.08 -14.18
CA VAL A 452 -21.94 -10.76 -12.89
C VAL A 452 -22.31 -12.23 -13.06
N HIS A 453 -23.31 -12.54 -13.89
CA HIS A 453 -23.70 -13.93 -14.19
C HIS A 453 -22.66 -14.70 -15.01
N SER A 454 -21.92 -14.02 -15.89
CA SER A 454 -20.80 -14.65 -16.58
C SER A 454 -19.68 -15.07 -15.62
N PHE A 455 -19.48 -14.32 -14.52
CA PHE A 455 -18.51 -14.64 -13.48
C PHE A 455 -19.05 -15.71 -12.52
N ASN A 456 -20.32 -15.62 -12.13
CA ASN A 456 -20.98 -16.57 -11.24
C ASN A 456 -22.37 -16.94 -11.77
N PRO A 457 -22.47 -18.00 -12.61
CA PRO A 457 -23.71 -18.39 -13.27
C PRO A 457 -24.84 -18.85 -12.33
N ASP A 458 -24.51 -19.32 -11.15
CA ASP A 458 -25.48 -19.84 -10.16
C ASP A 458 -26.04 -18.73 -9.25
N LEU A 459 -25.60 -17.49 -9.44
CA LEU A 459 -26.04 -16.37 -8.61
C LEU A 459 -27.47 -15.97 -8.95
N THR A 460 -28.29 -15.83 -7.92
CA THR A 460 -29.64 -15.26 -8.06
C THR A 460 -29.60 -13.76 -7.87
N ASP A 461 -30.37 -13.04 -8.69
CA ASP A 461 -30.54 -11.60 -8.54
C ASP A 461 -31.31 -11.30 -7.27
N ASP A 462 -30.72 -10.49 -6.40
CA ASP A 462 -31.43 -9.91 -5.26
C ASP A 462 -31.56 -8.39 -5.47
N PRO A 463 -32.74 -7.81 -5.22
CA PRO A 463 -32.99 -6.40 -5.48
C PRO A 463 -32.08 -5.46 -4.68
N GLU A 464 -31.70 -5.83 -3.46
CA GLU A 464 -30.82 -5.02 -2.62
C GLU A 464 -29.40 -5.01 -3.18
N GLY A 465 -28.85 -6.19 -3.55
CA GLY A 465 -27.54 -6.31 -4.17
C GLY A 465 -27.45 -5.60 -5.50
N LEU A 466 -28.52 -5.68 -6.31
CA LEU A 466 -28.59 -4.99 -7.59
C LEU A 466 -28.59 -3.46 -7.44
N ASN A 467 -29.38 -2.91 -6.51
CA ASN A 467 -29.40 -1.48 -6.24
C ASN A 467 -28.04 -0.99 -5.73
N LYS A 468 -27.44 -1.73 -4.81
CA LYS A 468 -26.14 -1.40 -4.25
C LYS A 468 -25.02 -1.47 -5.29
N ALA A 469 -25.09 -2.41 -6.22
CA ALA A 469 -24.19 -2.50 -7.37
C ALA A 469 -24.29 -1.27 -8.29
N GLN A 470 -25.51 -0.79 -8.55
CA GLN A 470 -25.74 0.44 -9.31
C GLN A 470 -25.16 1.67 -8.58
N ASP A 471 -25.33 1.78 -7.27
CA ASP A 471 -24.76 2.86 -6.47
C ASP A 471 -23.22 2.86 -6.52
N ILE A 472 -22.59 1.69 -6.49
CA ILE A 472 -21.13 1.56 -6.64
C ILE A 472 -20.69 2.07 -8.01
N ILE A 473 -21.35 1.68 -9.10
CA ILE A 473 -21.03 2.16 -10.44
C ILE A 473 -21.25 3.67 -10.54
N LYS A 474 -22.36 4.18 -10.02
CA LYS A 474 -22.67 5.60 -9.96
C LYS A 474 -21.58 6.38 -9.21
N ALA A 475 -21.14 5.90 -8.05
CA ALA A 475 -20.06 6.52 -7.29
C ALA A 475 -18.72 6.48 -8.03
N GLN A 476 -18.44 5.40 -8.73
CA GLN A 476 -17.21 5.27 -9.53
C GLN A 476 -17.22 6.22 -10.73
N ILE A 477 -18.35 6.40 -11.42
CA ILE A 477 -18.51 7.41 -12.48
C ILE A 477 -18.27 8.82 -11.93
N ALA A 478 -18.80 9.14 -10.74
CA ALA A 478 -18.56 10.42 -10.12
C ALA A 478 -17.07 10.67 -9.84
N GLU A 479 -16.37 9.68 -9.32
CA GLU A 479 -14.90 9.74 -9.09
C GLU A 479 -14.17 10.06 -10.39
N GLU A 480 -14.65 9.51 -11.48
CA GLU A 480 -14.05 9.68 -12.78
C GLU A 480 -14.30 11.06 -13.40
N VAL A 481 -15.47 11.61 -13.19
CA VAL A 481 -15.93 12.85 -13.83
C VAL A 481 -15.63 14.07 -12.98
N TYR A 482 -15.93 14.01 -11.68
CA TYR A 482 -15.83 15.19 -10.77
C TYR A 482 -14.56 15.16 -9.92
N GLY A 483 -13.76 14.11 -10.01
CA GLY A 483 -12.45 14.04 -9.40
C GLY A 483 -12.35 13.14 -8.19
N VAL A 484 -11.11 13.05 -7.75
CA VAL A 484 -10.67 12.12 -6.70
C VAL A 484 -11.36 12.44 -5.38
N GLY A 485 -11.97 11.43 -4.77
CA GLY A 485 -12.67 11.54 -3.48
C GLY A 485 -14.19 11.60 -3.58
N THR A 486 -14.76 11.85 -4.77
CA THR A 486 -16.22 11.92 -4.92
C THR A 486 -16.89 10.55 -4.73
N TYR A 487 -16.18 9.46 -5.01
CA TYR A 487 -16.63 8.12 -4.63
C TYR A 487 -16.94 8.03 -3.13
N TYR A 488 -16.03 8.52 -2.29
CA TYR A 488 -16.19 8.52 -0.84
C TYR A 488 -17.29 9.48 -0.36
N LEU A 489 -17.47 10.61 -1.03
CA LEU A 489 -18.53 11.56 -0.70
C LEU A 489 -19.92 11.04 -1.04
N ILE A 490 -20.07 10.28 -2.14
CA ILE A 490 -21.38 9.74 -2.56
C ILE A 490 -21.69 8.43 -1.84
N PHE A 491 -20.72 7.53 -1.79
CA PHE A 491 -20.93 6.14 -1.39
C PHE A 491 -20.16 5.77 -0.11
N GLY A 492 -18.90 6.15 0.02
CA GLY A 492 -18.01 5.62 1.04
C GLY A 492 -18.46 5.87 2.46
N HIS A 493 -18.96 7.08 2.80
CA HIS A 493 -19.40 7.35 4.16
C HIS A 493 -20.76 6.71 4.52
N ARG A 494 -21.53 6.25 3.53
CA ARG A 494 -22.80 5.53 3.74
C ARG A 494 -22.60 4.03 3.84
N GLU A 495 -21.66 3.48 3.11
CA GLU A 495 -21.48 2.06 2.88
C GLU A 495 -20.17 1.49 3.45
N ASP A 496 -19.15 2.31 3.59
CA ASP A 496 -17.90 1.93 4.25
C ASP A 496 -18.09 1.97 5.76
N GLN A 497 -18.40 0.82 6.35
CA GLN A 497 -18.68 0.70 7.78
C GLN A 497 -17.50 1.17 8.66
N MET A 498 -16.26 0.98 8.19
CA MET A 498 -15.08 1.48 8.91
C MET A 498 -15.04 3.00 8.87
N LEU A 499 -15.25 3.59 7.69
CA LEU A 499 -15.26 5.06 7.56
C LEU A 499 -16.42 5.68 8.31
N LYS A 500 -17.60 5.06 8.28
CA LYS A 500 -18.76 5.49 9.06
C LYS A 500 -18.46 5.46 10.56
N SER A 501 -17.94 4.36 11.08
CA SER A 501 -17.53 4.26 12.49
C SER A 501 -16.48 5.32 12.87
N ALA A 502 -15.49 5.54 11.99
CA ALA A 502 -14.47 6.56 12.21
C ALA A 502 -15.06 7.98 12.20
N HIS A 503 -15.98 8.28 11.29
CA HIS A 503 -16.64 9.57 11.22
C HIS A 503 -17.54 9.83 12.44
N ASP A 504 -18.32 8.84 12.88
CA ASP A 504 -19.16 8.95 14.08
C ASP A 504 -18.33 9.24 15.33
N ILE A 505 -17.18 8.56 15.49
CA ILE A 505 -16.23 8.79 16.61
C ILE A 505 -15.52 10.14 16.45
N ALA A 506 -15.06 10.49 15.26
CA ALA A 506 -14.35 11.74 15.00
C ALA A 506 -15.26 12.98 15.16
N SER A 507 -16.54 12.85 14.84
CA SER A 507 -17.54 13.90 15.01
C SER A 507 -17.84 14.24 16.48
N ASN A 508 -17.41 13.37 17.41
CA ASN A 508 -17.58 13.58 18.85
C ASN A 508 -16.22 13.49 19.58
N PRO A 509 -15.52 14.62 19.79
CA PRO A 509 -14.24 14.63 20.49
C PRO A 509 -14.24 13.99 21.89
N ALA A 510 -15.38 13.98 22.59
CA ALA A 510 -15.52 13.30 23.89
C ALA A 510 -15.40 11.78 23.73
N SER A 511 -15.95 11.21 22.64
CA SER A 511 -15.80 9.78 22.34
C SER A 511 -14.33 9.39 22.12
N ILE A 512 -13.57 10.22 21.39
CA ILE A 512 -12.12 10.01 21.21
C ILE A 512 -11.41 10.02 22.58
N ARG A 513 -11.70 11.00 23.44
CA ARG A 513 -11.08 11.09 24.77
C ARG A 513 -11.39 9.87 25.63
N THR A 514 -12.65 9.44 25.66
CA THR A 514 -13.08 8.24 26.40
C THR A 514 -12.37 6.98 25.90
N LEU A 515 -12.31 6.75 24.58
CA LEU A 515 -11.62 5.61 23.99
C LEU A 515 -10.12 5.62 24.24
N LEU A 516 -9.51 6.80 24.35
CA LEU A 516 -8.11 6.97 24.71
C LEU A 516 -7.84 6.93 26.21
N GLY A 517 -8.87 6.73 27.05
CA GLY A 517 -8.72 6.60 28.50
C GLY A 517 -8.44 7.91 29.23
N TYR A 518 -8.75 9.06 28.64
CA TYR A 518 -8.68 10.34 29.36
C TYR A 518 -9.86 10.43 30.34
N SER A 519 -9.56 10.69 31.60
CA SER A 519 -10.57 11.08 32.59
C SER A 519 -11.13 12.47 32.26
N ASP A 520 -12.41 12.67 32.50
CA ASP A 520 -13.08 13.97 32.33
C ASP A 520 -12.48 15.06 33.24
#